data_6bf5823c66f5ecd42454944c00274f1e
#
_entry.id   6bf5823c66f5ecd42454944c00274f1e
#
_cell.length_a   1.000
_cell.length_b   1.000
_cell.length_c   1.000
_cell.angle_alpha   90.00
_cell.angle_beta   90.00
_cell.angle_gamma   90.00
#
_symmetry.space_group_name_H-M   'P 1'
#
loop_
_entity.id
_entity.type
_entity.pdbx_description
1 polymer ?
#
loop_
_entity_poly.entity_id
_entity_poly.type
_entity_poly.pdbx_seq_one_letter_code
_entity_poly.pdbx_strand_id
1 'polypeptide(L)'
;LKGKRVNVGNPGSGTRASMEQLLSTMNWKLSDFGLAAELKADEHGAALCDNKIDAFFYGVGHPSANIQDPVTTCGAKLVNITGPAVDKLIADNPFYAKATIPAGLYKGNDVDTTTYGVLATFVTSAKAADDQVYT
;
A
#
# COMPACT_ATOMS: atom_id res chain seq x y z
N LEU A 1 3.52 11.60 -9.02
CA LEU A 1 2.50 10.74 -9.68
C LEU A 1 1.38 11.52 -10.38
N LYS A 2 1.34 12.85 -10.24
CA LYS A 2 0.33 13.65 -10.96
C LYS A 2 0.42 13.42 -12.46
N GLY A 3 -0.72 13.24 -13.10
CA GLY A 3 -0.80 12.97 -14.54
C GLY A 3 -0.45 11.53 -14.94
N LYS A 4 -0.09 10.67 -14.00
CA LYS A 4 0.22 9.27 -14.27
C LYS A 4 -0.99 8.37 -14.08
N ARG A 5 -0.94 7.16 -14.65
CA ARG A 5 -1.98 6.15 -14.49
C ARG A 5 -1.69 5.35 -13.22
N VAL A 6 -2.49 5.54 -12.18
CA VAL A 6 -2.25 4.95 -10.86
C VAL A 6 -3.43 4.10 -10.45
N ASN A 7 -3.17 2.88 -10.00
CA ASN A 7 -4.20 2.07 -9.35
C ASN A 7 -4.33 2.50 -7.89
N VAL A 8 -5.50 2.96 -7.51
CA VAL A 8 -5.80 3.46 -6.16
C VAL A 8 -6.55 2.44 -5.29
N GLY A 9 -6.82 1.27 -5.83
CA GLY A 9 -7.54 0.21 -5.15
C GLY A 9 -9.03 0.18 -5.50
N ASN A 10 -9.63 -0.98 -5.30
CA ASN A 10 -11.07 -1.14 -5.58
C ASN A 10 -11.91 -0.47 -4.49
N PRO A 11 -13.11 0.05 -4.84
CA PRO A 11 -14.00 0.69 -3.88
C PRO A 11 -14.33 -0.23 -2.71
N GLY A 12 -14.32 0.34 -1.49
CA GLY A 12 -14.61 -0.40 -0.26
C GLY A 12 -13.42 -1.18 0.30
N SER A 13 -12.27 -1.20 -0.34
CA SER A 13 -11.07 -1.87 0.18
C SER A 13 -10.33 -1.00 1.19
N GLY A 14 -9.57 -1.64 2.09
CA GLY A 14 -8.69 -0.93 3.02
C GLY A 14 -7.58 -0.16 2.29
N THR A 15 -7.07 -0.71 1.19
CA THR A 15 -6.11 -0.04 0.31
C THR A 15 -6.67 1.29 -0.19
N ARG A 16 -7.92 1.29 -0.70
CA ARG A 16 -8.56 2.51 -1.21
C ARG A 16 -8.77 3.53 -0.11
N ALA A 17 -9.20 3.11 1.06
CA ALA A 17 -9.41 4.00 2.21
C ALA A 17 -8.08 4.65 2.63
N SER A 18 -7.00 3.89 2.70
CA SER A 18 -5.67 4.41 3.04
C SER A 18 -5.15 5.40 1.99
N MET A 19 -5.38 5.10 0.71
CA MET A 19 -4.98 6.00 -0.38
C MET A 19 -5.75 7.31 -0.33
N GLU A 20 -7.05 7.26 -0.08
CA GLU A 20 -7.88 8.47 0.03
C GLU A 20 -7.45 9.35 1.20
N GLN A 21 -7.09 8.76 2.33
CA GLN A 21 -6.58 9.53 3.47
C GLN A 21 -5.24 10.20 3.15
N LEU A 22 -4.34 9.52 2.47
CA LEU A 22 -3.07 10.09 2.04
C LEU A 22 -3.30 11.26 1.08
N LEU A 23 -4.16 11.08 0.10
CA LEU A 23 -4.49 12.14 -0.86
C LEU A 23 -5.11 13.35 -0.18
N SER A 24 -6.02 13.14 0.77
CA SER A 24 -6.62 14.22 1.56
C SER A 24 -5.57 15.02 2.32
N THR A 25 -4.61 14.34 2.94
CA THR A 25 -3.52 14.99 3.68
C THR A 25 -2.61 15.80 2.76
N MET A 26 -2.40 15.33 1.53
CA MET A 26 -1.60 16.02 0.52
C MET A 26 -2.40 17.08 -0.25
N ASN A 27 -3.68 17.21 0.03
CA ASN A 27 -4.62 18.08 -0.70
C ASN A 27 -4.67 17.75 -2.20
N TRP A 28 -4.58 16.46 -2.53
CA TRP A 28 -4.73 15.94 -3.88
C TRP A 28 -6.11 15.32 -4.07
N LYS A 29 -6.55 15.27 -5.33
CA LYS A 29 -7.78 14.61 -5.74
C LYS A 29 -7.46 13.46 -6.68
N LEU A 30 -8.38 12.50 -6.81
CA LEU A 30 -8.24 11.42 -7.78
C LEU A 30 -8.10 11.96 -9.22
N SER A 31 -8.72 13.09 -9.51
CA SER A 31 -8.60 13.75 -10.81
C SER A 31 -7.21 14.31 -11.12
N ASP A 32 -6.31 14.37 -10.13
CA ASP A 32 -4.92 14.77 -10.34
C ASP A 32 -4.10 13.68 -11.04
N PHE A 33 -4.59 12.44 -11.03
CA PHE A 33 -3.99 11.36 -11.81
C PHE A 33 -4.51 11.39 -13.25
N GLY A 34 -3.67 10.95 -14.19
CA GLY A 34 -4.09 10.78 -15.57
C GLY A 34 -5.16 9.68 -15.70
N LEU A 35 -5.05 8.66 -14.86
CA LEU A 35 -6.06 7.62 -14.68
C LEU A 35 -6.00 7.15 -13.23
N ALA A 36 -7.12 7.14 -12.54
CA ALA A 36 -7.25 6.52 -11.24
C ALA A 36 -7.93 5.16 -11.42
N ALA A 37 -7.14 4.10 -11.60
CA ALA A 37 -7.67 2.75 -11.78
C ALA A 37 -8.17 2.19 -10.45
N GLU A 38 -9.17 1.33 -10.52
CA GLU A 38 -9.84 0.77 -9.34
C GLU A 38 -9.75 -0.76 -9.33
N LEU A 39 -8.58 -1.28 -9.64
CA LEU A 39 -8.32 -2.71 -9.76
C LEU A 39 -8.17 -3.36 -8.38
N LYS A 40 -8.54 -4.63 -8.29
CA LYS A 40 -8.29 -5.45 -7.11
C LYS A 40 -6.79 -5.80 -7.01
N ALA A 41 -6.36 -6.19 -5.82
CA ALA A 41 -4.96 -6.51 -5.56
C ALA A 41 -4.42 -7.65 -6.44
N ASP A 42 -5.24 -8.62 -6.80
CA ASP A 42 -4.83 -9.73 -7.66
C ASP A 42 -4.73 -9.34 -9.15
N GLU A 43 -5.16 -8.14 -9.52
CA GLU A 43 -5.17 -7.64 -10.90
C GLU A 43 -4.08 -6.58 -11.15
N HIS A 44 -3.64 -5.85 -10.12
CA HIS A 44 -2.79 -4.68 -10.32
C HIS A 44 -1.38 -5.00 -10.82
N GLY A 45 -0.83 -6.15 -10.44
CA GLY A 45 0.50 -6.55 -10.89
C GLY A 45 0.56 -6.82 -12.39
N ALA A 46 -0.41 -7.56 -12.91
CA ALA A 46 -0.51 -7.80 -14.34
C ALA A 46 -0.76 -6.51 -15.12
N ALA A 47 -1.60 -5.62 -14.60
CA ALA A 47 -1.86 -4.33 -15.25
C ALA A 47 -0.60 -3.47 -15.33
N LEU A 48 0.24 -3.48 -14.30
CA LEU A 48 1.52 -2.77 -14.32
C LEU A 48 2.46 -3.37 -15.37
N CYS A 49 2.60 -4.68 -15.39
CA CYS A 49 3.48 -5.37 -16.34
C CYS A 49 2.99 -5.28 -17.78
N ASP A 50 1.68 -5.18 -18.00
CA ASP A 50 1.07 -4.99 -19.32
C ASP A 50 1.04 -3.52 -19.77
N ASN A 51 1.64 -2.61 -18.98
CA ASN A 51 1.70 -1.18 -19.27
C ASN A 51 0.32 -0.51 -19.32
N LYS A 52 -0.64 -1.02 -18.56
CA LYS A 52 -1.96 -0.40 -18.43
C LYS A 52 -2.00 0.66 -17.34
N ILE A 53 -1.10 0.54 -16.36
CA ILE A 53 -0.91 1.51 -15.28
C ILE A 53 0.58 1.79 -15.11
N ASP A 54 0.92 2.93 -14.53
CA ASP A 54 2.31 3.34 -14.27
C ASP A 54 2.73 3.00 -12.84
N ALA A 55 1.78 2.95 -11.91
CA ALA A 55 2.02 2.64 -10.51
C ALA A 55 0.76 2.08 -9.86
N PHE A 56 0.92 1.42 -8.71
CA PHE A 56 -0.19 1.05 -7.85
C PHE A 56 0.15 1.30 -6.39
N PHE A 57 -0.89 1.61 -5.62
CA PHE A 57 -0.84 1.70 -4.17
C PHE A 57 -1.42 0.43 -3.57
N TYR A 58 -0.78 -0.12 -2.54
CA TYR A 58 -1.27 -1.33 -1.90
C TYR A 58 -0.94 -1.34 -0.41
N GLY A 59 -1.95 -1.53 0.42
CA GLY A 59 -1.81 -1.71 1.86
C GLY A 59 -1.84 -3.19 2.20
N VAL A 60 -0.71 -3.74 2.63
CA VAL A 60 -0.56 -5.19 2.84
C VAL A 60 0.63 -5.46 3.77
N GLY A 61 0.60 -6.62 4.42
CA GLY A 61 1.77 -7.16 5.11
C GLY A 61 2.82 -7.66 4.11
N HIS A 62 4.09 -7.46 4.42
CA HIS A 62 5.20 -7.85 3.56
C HIS A 62 5.93 -9.06 4.12
N PRO A 63 6.44 -9.96 3.25
CA PRO A 63 6.31 -9.96 1.79
C PRO A 63 4.92 -10.38 1.32
N SER A 64 4.51 -9.89 0.17
CA SER A 64 3.25 -10.23 -0.46
C SER A 64 3.46 -10.68 -1.91
N ALA A 65 2.77 -11.74 -2.32
CA ALA A 65 2.82 -12.23 -3.69
C ALA A 65 2.34 -11.18 -4.70
N ASN A 66 1.35 -10.37 -4.32
CA ASN A 66 0.81 -9.32 -5.19
C ASN A 66 1.79 -8.18 -5.45
N ILE A 67 2.85 -8.08 -4.67
CA ILE A 67 3.98 -7.17 -4.92
C ILE A 67 5.15 -7.93 -5.54
N GLN A 68 5.43 -9.14 -5.08
CA GLN A 68 6.55 -9.94 -5.58
C GLN A 68 6.38 -10.30 -7.05
N ASP A 69 5.18 -10.64 -7.49
CA ASP A 69 4.92 -11.01 -8.88
C ASP A 69 5.30 -9.91 -9.88
N PRO A 70 4.83 -8.65 -9.75
CA PRO A 70 5.25 -7.59 -10.67
C PRO A 70 6.73 -7.22 -10.52
N VAL A 71 7.30 -7.31 -9.31
CA VAL A 71 8.74 -7.08 -9.10
C VAL A 71 9.56 -8.10 -9.89
N THR A 72 9.19 -9.38 -9.81
CA THR A 72 9.91 -10.46 -10.47
C THR A 72 9.65 -10.47 -11.98
N THR A 73 8.42 -10.24 -12.39
CA THR A 73 7.99 -10.36 -13.80
C THR A 73 8.44 -9.18 -14.65
N CYS A 74 8.33 -7.96 -14.16
CA CYS A 74 8.59 -6.76 -14.95
C CYS A 74 9.47 -5.71 -14.24
N GLY A 75 10.13 -6.09 -13.17
CA GLY A 75 11.11 -5.22 -12.51
C GLY A 75 10.50 -4.02 -11.79
N ALA A 76 9.29 -4.16 -11.26
CA ALA A 76 8.65 -3.08 -10.49
C ALA A 76 9.53 -2.64 -9.32
N LYS A 77 9.47 -1.36 -8.99
CA LYS A 77 10.26 -0.75 -7.92
C LYS A 77 9.36 -0.21 -6.83
N LEU A 78 9.79 -0.39 -5.60
CA LEU A 78 9.14 0.24 -4.45
C LEU A 78 9.54 1.71 -4.39
N VAL A 79 8.57 2.56 -4.00
CA VAL A 79 8.78 4.00 -3.90
C VAL A 79 8.53 4.44 -2.46
N ASN A 80 9.42 5.28 -1.94
CA ASN A 80 9.26 5.83 -0.61
C ASN A 80 8.01 6.71 -0.52
N ILE A 81 7.26 6.54 0.58
CA ILE A 81 6.13 7.41 0.91
C ILE A 81 6.53 8.17 2.16
N THR A 82 7.08 9.36 1.97
CA THR A 82 7.65 10.20 3.04
C THR A 82 7.30 11.66 2.81
N GLY A 83 7.61 12.50 3.80
CA GLY A 83 7.44 13.93 3.70
C GLY A 83 6.50 14.50 4.75
N PRO A 84 6.34 15.86 4.81
CA PRO A 84 5.50 16.50 5.82
C PRO A 84 4.05 16.04 5.82
N ALA A 85 3.48 15.74 4.63
CA ALA A 85 2.11 15.25 4.51
C ALA A 85 1.94 13.88 5.17
N VAL A 86 2.90 12.99 4.98
CA VAL A 86 2.88 11.65 5.61
C VAL A 86 3.08 11.76 7.11
N ASP A 87 3.99 12.62 7.56
CA ASP A 87 4.20 12.87 8.98
C ASP A 87 2.93 13.38 9.66
N LYS A 88 2.21 14.29 9.01
CA LYS A 88 0.93 14.80 9.51
C LYS A 88 -0.14 13.69 9.55
N LEU A 89 -0.19 12.85 8.52
CA LEU A 89 -1.13 11.74 8.45
C LEU A 89 -0.93 10.79 9.64
N ILE A 90 0.31 10.45 9.95
CA ILE A 90 0.65 9.58 11.08
C ILE A 90 0.32 10.26 12.41
N ALA A 91 0.60 11.54 12.55
CA ALA A 91 0.32 12.30 13.78
C ALA A 91 -1.18 12.42 14.05
N ASP A 92 -1.99 12.63 13.02
CA ASP A 92 -3.44 12.83 13.13
C ASP A 92 -4.21 11.51 13.25
N ASN A 93 -3.61 10.38 12.93
CA ASN A 93 -4.25 9.07 12.90
C ASN A 93 -3.41 8.05 13.68
N PRO A 94 -3.74 7.80 14.97
CA PRO A 94 -2.92 6.94 15.85
C PRO A 94 -2.77 5.50 15.37
N PHE A 95 -3.64 5.03 14.48
CA PHE A 95 -3.56 3.69 13.92
C PHE A 95 -2.53 3.56 12.77
N TYR A 96 -1.97 4.67 12.31
CA TYR A 96 -0.85 4.65 11.36
C TYR A 96 0.49 4.80 12.09
N ALA A 97 1.52 4.20 11.53
CA ALA A 97 2.89 4.29 12.01
C ALA A 97 3.85 4.30 10.84
N LYS A 98 5.03 4.88 11.03
CA LYS A 98 6.11 4.74 10.06
C LYS A 98 6.54 3.29 9.99
N ALA A 99 6.80 2.82 8.78
CA ALA A 99 7.23 1.46 8.53
C ALA A 99 8.37 1.45 7.52
N THR A 100 9.18 0.42 7.57
CA THR A 100 10.27 0.21 6.62
C THR A 100 10.13 -1.16 5.99
N ILE A 101 10.16 -1.20 4.66
CA ILE A 101 10.26 -2.45 3.91
C ILE A 101 11.75 -2.73 3.75
N PRO A 102 12.27 -3.83 4.36
CA PRO A 102 13.70 -4.09 4.36
C PRO A 102 14.28 -4.24 2.97
N ALA A 103 15.51 -3.79 2.79
CA ALA A 103 16.27 -3.99 1.56
C ALA A 103 16.38 -5.49 1.25
N GLY A 104 16.25 -5.85 -0.02
CA GLY A 104 16.36 -7.23 -0.46
C GLY A 104 15.15 -8.12 -0.19
N LEU A 105 14.09 -7.61 0.44
CA LEU A 105 12.87 -8.38 0.64
C LEU A 105 12.19 -8.70 -0.70
N TYR A 106 12.25 -7.77 -1.63
CA TYR A 106 11.81 -7.95 -3.01
C TYR A 106 13.01 -7.79 -3.96
N LYS A 107 13.05 -8.62 -5.00
CA LYS A 107 14.15 -8.63 -5.96
C LYS A 107 14.34 -7.26 -6.63
N GLY A 108 15.57 -6.81 -6.73
CA GLY A 108 15.91 -5.54 -7.39
C GLY A 108 15.60 -4.30 -6.55
N ASN A 109 15.17 -4.47 -5.31
CA ASN A 109 14.93 -3.39 -4.36
C ASN A 109 15.94 -3.52 -3.23
N ASP A 110 17.16 -3.04 -3.48
CA ASP A 110 18.35 -3.29 -2.66
C ASP A 110 18.55 -2.26 -1.54
N VAL A 111 17.64 -1.30 -1.40
CA VAL A 111 17.65 -0.29 -0.34
C VAL A 111 16.35 -0.37 0.45
N ASP A 112 16.41 0.05 1.71
CA ASP A 112 15.20 0.13 2.54
C ASP A 112 14.21 1.12 1.93
N THR A 113 12.93 0.75 1.93
CA THR A 113 11.84 1.62 1.48
C THR A 113 11.08 2.12 2.69
N THR A 114 11.06 3.43 2.90
CA THR A 114 10.31 4.05 3.99
C THR A 114 8.87 4.32 3.55
N THR A 115 7.94 3.91 4.37
CA THR A 115 6.50 4.06 4.11
C THR A 115 5.74 4.27 5.41
N TYR A 116 4.43 4.19 5.37
CA TYR A 116 3.58 4.16 6.54
C TYR A 116 2.66 2.94 6.47
N GLY A 117 2.11 2.54 7.58
CA GLY A 117 1.24 1.39 7.63
C GLY A 117 0.25 1.44 8.79
N VAL A 118 -0.75 0.58 8.72
CA VAL A 118 -1.73 0.38 9.80
C VAL A 118 -1.16 -0.64 10.76
N LEU A 119 -1.35 -0.40 12.06
CA LEU A 119 -1.03 -1.40 13.07
C LEU A 119 -2.11 -2.50 13.02
N ALA A 120 -1.67 -3.72 12.70
CA ALA A 120 -2.59 -4.85 12.67
C ALA A 120 -2.95 -5.29 14.08
N THR A 121 -4.23 -5.53 14.32
CA THR A 121 -4.73 -6.00 15.62
C THR A 121 -5.49 -7.30 15.41
N PHE A 122 -5.11 -8.32 16.17
CA PHE A 122 -5.86 -9.56 16.21
C PHE A 122 -7.10 -9.36 17.08
N VAL A 123 -8.26 -9.65 16.53
CA VAL A 123 -9.54 -9.50 17.23
C VAL A 123 -10.21 -10.87 17.29
N THR A 124 -10.67 -11.26 18.47
CA THR A 124 -11.37 -12.51 18.67
C THR A 124 -12.60 -12.31 19.57
N SER A 125 -13.49 -13.29 19.57
CA SER A 125 -14.65 -13.28 20.46
C SER A 125 -14.20 -13.41 21.92
N ALA A 126 -14.86 -12.69 22.83
CA ALA A 126 -14.64 -12.85 24.27
C ALA A 126 -14.97 -14.26 24.78
N LYS A 127 -15.66 -15.07 23.99
CA LYS A 127 -16.00 -16.46 24.31
C LYS A 127 -14.96 -17.45 23.82
N ALA A 128 -13.93 -17.02 23.09
CA ALA A 128 -12.86 -17.89 22.64
C ALA A 128 -12.03 -18.36 23.85
N ALA A 129 -11.60 -19.62 23.83
CA ALA A 129 -10.73 -20.15 24.88
C ALA A 129 -9.34 -19.52 24.79
N ASP A 130 -8.68 -19.30 25.95
CA ASP A 130 -7.36 -18.66 26.00
C ASP A 130 -6.32 -19.39 25.16
N ASP A 131 -6.33 -20.71 25.14
CA ASP A 131 -5.43 -21.51 24.33
C ASP A 131 -5.63 -21.31 22.83
N GLN A 132 -6.84 -20.99 22.39
CA GLN A 132 -7.12 -20.65 21.00
C GLN A 132 -6.54 -19.29 20.62
N VAL A 133 -6.45 -18.37 21.57
CA VAL A 133 -5.92 -17.03 21.34
C VAL A 133 -4.38 -17.05 21.31
N TYR A 134 -3.75 -17.89 22.12
CA TYR A 134 -2.30 -17.89 22.31
C TYR A 134 -1.56 -19.00 21.56
N THR A 135 -2.26 -19.83 20.84
CA THR A 135 -1.64 -20.82 19.97
C THR A 135 -1.60 -20.33 18.52
#